data_16db4cbdea175b6be56fb2e7b4d94f18
#
_entry.id   16db4cbdea175b6be56fb2e7b4d94f18
#
_cell.length_a   1.000
_cell.length_b   1.000
_cell.length_c   1.000
_cell.angle_alpha   90.00
_cell.angle_beta   90.00
_cell.angle_gamma   90.00
#
_symmetry.space_group_name_H-M   'P 1'
#
loop_
_entity.id
_entity.type
_entity.pdbx_description
1 polymer ?
#
loop_
_entity_poly.entity_id
_entity_poly.type
_entity_poly.pdbx_seq_one_letter_code
_entity_poly.pdbx_strand_id
1 'polypeptide(L)'
;PKAKRVIHLCMAGGPSHLETLDHKPELARLNGKPMPESFTKGQQLAQLQGSRNKLKCLGPQHEFKPYGECGRLMSSAFPHIGSIADDIAVINSMSTEQINHDPAHTFMNTGSVIPGRPSMGSWLLYGLGADTDELPGFVVMTSSGGGQDQPIAARQWHSGFLPSRFQGVKFNSKGDPVHYVNNPAGVSRDNQGDLLNTINGLNNLLGQRQNDPEIATRIAQYEMAFKMQASVPDLVDVSKEPKHVFDLYGAKPGDGSFASNCLVARRLAERGVRFIQLYHRGWDHHGNVKGAINTVAGHIDKATAALVKDLKERGLLEDTLIIWGGEFGRTPMAQGSGRDHHIQAFSVWMAGAGIKGGASWGATDELGYAVAKDHVSVHDLHATMLKQLGINHERLTYRFQGLDFRLTGVEKARIVEEVLA
;
A
#
# COMPACT_ATOMS: atom_id res chain seq x y z
N PRO A 1 -1.47 20.03 -8.84
CA PRO A 1 -1.55 18.58 -8.61
C PRO A 1 -1.28 17.82 -9.89
N LYS A 2 -0.54 16.70 -9.79
CA LYS A 2 -0.34 15.74 -10.88
C LYS A 2 -1.24 14.51 -10.67
N ALA A 3 -1.45 14.10 -9.41
CA ALA A 3 -2.33 13.00 -9.06
C ALA A 3 -3.76 13.46 -8.73
N LYS A 4 -4.73 12.68 -9.14
CA LYS A 4 -6.12 12.73 -8.67
C LYS A 4 -6.41 11.58 -7.69
N ARG A 5 -5.70 10.45 -7.83
CA ARG A 5 -5.92 9.24 -7.04
C ARG A 5 -4.62 8.50 -6.72
N VAL A 6 -4.70 7.61 -5.75
CA VAL A 6 -3.57 6.77 -5.32
C VAL A 6 -3.99 5.30 -5.34
N ILE A 7 -3.11 4.43 -5.87
CA ILE A 7 -3.19 2.98 -5.69
C ILE A 7 -1.96 2.56 -4.88
N HIS A 8 -2.19 2.07 -3.66
CA HIS A 8 -1.14 1.58 -2.77
C HIS A 8 -1.10 0.06 -2.78
N LEU A 9 -0.03 -0.51 -3.32
CA LEU A 9 0.25 -1.94 -3.39
C LEU A 9 1.13 -2.32 -2.19
N CYS A 10 0.51 -2.82 -1.14
CA CYS A 10 1.18 -3.16 0.12
C CYS A 10 1.53 -4.65 0.17
N MET A 11 2.81 -4.94 0.11
CA MET A 11 3.39 -6.29 0.22
C MET A 11 3.60 -6.61 1.70
N ALA A 12 2.54 -7.09 2.35
CA ALA A 12 2.53 -7.27 3.80
C ALA A 12 3.41 -8.44 4.26
N GLY A 13 4.36 -8.13 5.12
CA GLY A 13 5.35 -9.06 5.64
C GLY A 13 6.79 -8.61 5.44
N GLY A 14 7.01 -7.37 4.98
CA GLY A 14 8.36 -6.81 4.80
C GLY A 14 9.14 -7.46 3.66
N PRO A 15 8.85 -7.12 2.40
CA PRO A 15 9.60 -7.64 1.24
C PRO A 15 11.08 -7.30 1.35
N SER A 16 11.93 -8.31 1.18
CA SER A 16 13.38 -8.13 1.24
C SER A 16 13.86 -7.30 0.05
N HIS A 17 14.36 -6.08 0.31
CA HIS A 17 15.02 -5.24 -0.70
C HIS A 17 16.21 -5.97 -1.34
N LEU A 18 16.92 -6.82 -0.57
CA LEU A 18 18.08 -7.61 -0.99
C LEU A 18 17.73 -8.73 -1.98
N GLU A 19 16.49 -9.16 -2.02
CA GLU A 19 15.97 -10.17 -2.95
C GLU A 19 15.18 -9.55 -4.12
N THR A 20 14.96 -8.23 -4.12
CA THR A 20 14.03 -7.58 -5.06
C THR A 20 14.64 -6.40 -5.82
N LEU A 21 15.01 -5.30 -5.16
CA LEU A 21 15.32 -4.02 -5.79
C LEU A 21 16.71 -3.47 -5.49
N ASP A 22 17.41 -4.02 -4.50
CA ASP A 22 18.69 -3.48 -4.03
C ASP A 22 19.83 -4.48 -4.22
N HIS A 23 20.55 -4.37 -5.34
CA HIS A 23 21.65 -5.26 -5.72
C HIS A 23 22.89 -5.03 -4.84
N LYS A 24 23.34 -6.09 -4.13
CA LYS A 24 24.48 -6.05 -3.19
C LYS A 24 25.52 -7.11 -3.51
N PRO A 25 26.47 -6.82 -4.43
CA PRO A 25 27.50 -7.77 -4.82
C PRO A 25 28.47 -8.09 -3.65
N GLU A 26 28.73 -7.14 -2.77
CA GLU A 26 29.57 -7.38 -1.59
C GLU A 26 28.90 -8.35 -0.60
N LEU A 27 27.60 -8.22 -0.39
CA LEU A 27 26.84 -9.19 0.41
C LEU A 27 26.88 -10.59 -0.22
N ALA A 28 26.81 -10.69 -1.55
CA ALA A 28 26.96 -11.95 -2.26
C ALA A 28 28.36 -12.58 -2.01
N ARG A 29 29.43 -11.78 -2.06
CA ARG A 29 30.81 -12.19 -1.78
C ARG A 29 31.02 -12.68 -0.34
N LEU A 30 30.27 -12.11 0.61
CA LEU A 30 30.32 -12.46 2.03
C LEU A 30 29.34 -13.57 2.42
N ASN A 31 28.60 -14.15 1.49
CA ASN A 31 27.62 -15.21 1.80
C ASN A 31 28.22 -16.33 2.67
N GLY A 32 27.56 -16.62 3.80
CA GLY A 32 27.97 -17.63 4.78
C GLY A 32 29.14 -17.22 5.69
N LYS A 33 29.80 -16.08 5.45
CA LYS A 33 30.86 -15.53 6.33
C LYS A 33 30.26 -14.83 7.54
N PRO A 34 31.04 -14.67 8.64
CA PRO A 34 30.59 -13.87 9.77
C PRO A 34 30.17 -12.45 9.35
N MET A 35 29.09 -11.94 9.93
CA MET A 35 28.68 -10.54 9.76
C MET A 35 29.69 -9.63 10.44
N PRO A 36 30.24 -8.61 9.77
CA PRO A 36 31.19 -7.68 10.40
C PRO A 36 30.53 -6.93 11.57
N GLU A 37 31.20 -6.94 12.73
CA GLU A 37 30.67 -6.30 13.95
C GLU A 37 30.45 -4.78 13.80
N SER A 38 31.19 -4.13 12.90
CA SER A 38 31.04 -2.71 12.61
C SER A 38 29.61 -2.31 12.19
N PHE A 39 28.84 -3.22 11.60
CA PHE A 39 27.45 -2.97 11.19
C PHE A 39 26.45 -3.19 12.33
N THR A 40 26.70 -4.16 13.21
CA THR A 40 25.69 -4.65 14.17
C THR A 40 25.95 -4.23 15.61
N LYS A 41 27.15 -3.70 15.93
CA LYS A 41 27.49 -3.29 17.29
C LYS A 41 26.58 -2.14 17.76
N GLY A 42 25.89 -2.37 18.88
CA GLY A 42 24.96 -1.40 19.46
C GLY A 42 23.61 -1.28 18.74
N GLN A 43 23.41 -2.02 17.63
CA GLN A 43 22.16 -1.95 16.87
C GLN A 43 21.08 -2.89 17.45
N GLN A 44 19.81 -2.51 17.28
CA GLN A 44 18.68 -3.36 17.62
C GLN A 44 18.53 -4.45 16.57
N LEU A 45 18.44 -5.70 17.02
CA LEU A 45 18.19 -6.87 16.19
C LEU A 45 16.89 -7.50 16.65
N ALA A 46 15.98 -7.85 15.75
CA ALA A 46 14.70 -8.47 16.10
C ALA A 46 14.91 -9.87 16.72
N GLN A 47 14.54 -10.93 16.04
CA GLN A 47 14.69 -12.30 16.56
C GLN A 47 16.15 -12.76 16.62
N LEU A 48 17.04 -12.13 15.85
CA LEU A 48 18.49 -12.42 15.87
C LEU A 48 19.23 -11.89 17.10
N GLN A 49 18.58 -11.13 17.98
CA GLN A 49 19.19 -10.56 19.18
C GLN A 49 19.89 -11.61 20.06
N GLY A 50 19.27 -12.79 20.22
CA GLY A 50 19.83 -13.93 20.98
C GLY A 50 21.00 -14.64 20.30
N SER A 51 21.26 -14.36 19.04
CA SER A 51 22.31 -15.00 18.22
C SER A 51 23.42 -14.04 17.79
N ARG A 52 23.53 -12.87 18.41
CA ARG A 52 24.42 -11.77 18.01
C ARG A 52 25.87 -12.19 17.70
N ASN A 53 26.41 -13.11 18.48
CA ASN A 53 27.82 -13.59 18.33
C ASN A 53 28.00 -14.63 17.21
N LYS A 54 26.93 -15.04 16.53
CA LYS A 54 26.93 -16.08 15.51
C LYS A 54 26.30 -15.60 14.19
N LEU A 55 26.15 -14.30 14.02
CA LEU A 55 25.55 -13.72 12.81
C LEU A 55 26.40 -14.02 11.58
N LYS A 56 25.77 -14.50 10.53
CA LYS A 56 26.37 -14.75 9.22
C LYS A 56 25.66 -13.94 8.16
N CYS A 57 26.40 -13.47 7.18
CA CYS A 57 25.83 -12.86 5.99
C CYS A 57 25.02 -13.90 5.19
N LEU A 58 23.88 -13.50 4.69
CA LEU A 58 23.12 -14.24 3.69
C LEU A 58 23.13 -13.40 2.40
N GLY A 59 23.84 -13.88 1.39
CA GLY A 59 23.87 -13.25 0.07
C GLY A 59 22.49 -13.27 -0.59
N PRO A 60 22.24 -12.41 -1.60
CA PRO A 60 21.04 -12.49 -2.42
C PRO A 60 20.84 -13.90 -2.97
N GLN A 61 19.64 -14.42 -2.89
CA GLN A 61 19.31 -15.78 -3.33
C GLN A 61 18.81 -15.82 -4.79
N HIS A 62 18.58 -14.62 -5.36
CA HIS A 62 18.14 -14.41 -6.74
C HIS A 62 19.20 -13.62 -7.51
N GLU A 63 19.33 -13.92 -8.77
CA GLU A 63 20.18 -13.16 -9.70
C GLU A 63 19.57 -11.80 -9.98
N PHE A 64 20.39 -10.77 -10.13
CA PHE A 64 19.97 -9.43 -10.55
C PHE A 64 20.35 -9.23 -12.03
N LYS A 65 19.43 -8.66 -12.80
CA LYS A 65 19.59 -8.38 -14.23
C LYS A 65 19.24 -6.92 -14.51
N PRO A 66 19.83 -6.31 -15.55
CA PRO A 66 19.40 -5.00 -16.03
C PRO A 66 18.05 -5.11 -16.73
N TYR A 67 17.18 -4.17 -16.47
CA TYR A 67 15.86 -4.02 -17.09
C TYR A 67 15.62 -2.58 -17.54
N GLY A 68 14.81 -2.43 -18.59
CA GLY A 68 14.48 -1.15 -19.20
C GLY A 68 15.66 -0.48 -19.92
N GLU A 69 15.39 0.65 -20.54
CA GLU A 69 16.42 1.51 -21.14
C GLU A 69 17.28 2.17 -20.04
N CYS A 70 16.70 2.40 -18.86
CA CYS A 70 17.41 2.91 -17.68
C CYS A 70 18.46 1.92 -17.12
N GLY A 71 18.45 0.65 -17.58
CA GLY A 71 19.42 -0.38 -17.15
C GLY A 71 19.32 -0.75 -15.67
N ARG A 72 18.16 -0.60 -15.03
CA ARG A 72 17.96 -0.86 -13.61
C ARG A 72 18.22 -2.32 -13.26
N LEU A 73 19.11 -2.55 -12.31
CA LEU A 73 19.32 -3.88 -11.75
C LEU A 73 18.16 -4.25 -10.82
N MET A 74 17.43 -5.30 -11.18
CA MET A 74 16.35 -5.88 -10.41
C MET A 74 16.46 -7.40 -10.36
N SER A 75 15.83 -7.99 -9.35
CA SER A 75 15.80 -9.44 -9.19
C SER A 75 15.18 -10.15 -10.38
N SER A 76 15.74 -11.29 -10.73
CA SER A 76 15.17 -12.21 -11.73
C SER A 76 13.82 -12.81 -11.31
N ALA A 77 13.41 -12.64 -10.06
CA ALA A 77 12.08 -12.98 -9.58
C ALA A 77 10.98 -12.01 -10.09
N PHE A 78 11.37 -10.84 -10.61
CA PHE A 78 10.46 -9.78 -11.08
C PHE A 78 10.60 -9.47 -12.58
N PRO A 79 10.45 -10.47 -13.49
CA PRO A 79 10.61 -10.22 -14.92
C PRO A 79 9.56 -9.27 -15.51
N HIS A 80 8.33 -9.27 -14.99
CA HIS A 80 7.26 -8.41 -15.48
C HIS A 80 7.36 -7.00 -14.89
N ILE A 81 7.62 -6.84 -13.59
CA ILE A 81 7.91 -5.52 -12.98
C ILE A 81 9.18 -4.95 -13.64
N GLY A 82 10.18 -5.78 -13.96
CA GLY A 82 11.33 -5.35 -14.74
C GLY A 82 10.96 -4.75 -16.10
N SER A 83 9.91 -5.26 -16.76
CA SER A 83 9.44 -4.71 -18.05
C SER A 83 8.81 -3.30 -17.97
N ILE A 84 8.58 -2.79 -16.78
CA ILE A 84 8.12 -1.41 -16.52
C ILE A 84 9.18 -0.57 -15.78
N ALA A 85 10.46 -0.98 -15.83
CA ALA A 85 11.54 -0.31 -15.11
C ALA A 85 11.66 1.18 -15.48
N ASP A 86 11.35 1.53 -16.72
CA ASP A 86 11.38 2.91 -17.22
C ASP A 86 10.15 3.74 -16.83
N ASP A 87 9.10 3.11 -16.30
CA ASP A 87 7.89 3.77 -15.81
C ASP A 87 7.89 4.00 -14.28
N ILE A 88 8.84 3.38 -13.55
CA ILE A 88 8.92 3.44 -12.08
C ILE A 88 10.13 4.22 -11.58
N ALA A 89 9.97 4.94 -10.49
CA ALA A 89 11.06 5.49 -9.69
C ALA A 89 11.26 4.64 -8.43
N VAL A 90 12.49 4.19 -8.16
CA VAL A 90 12.80 3.37 -6.98
C VAL A 90 13.51 4.21 -5.94
N ILE A 91 13.04 4.15 -4.69
CA ILE A 91 13.66 4.73 -3.50
C ILE A 91 14.27 3.57 -2.71
N ASN A 92 15.60 3.50 -2.65
CA ASN A 92 16.34 2.44 -1.97
C ASN A 92 16.72 2.78 -0.52
N SER A 93 16.39 3.97 -0.08
CA SER A 93 16.85 4.55 1.19
C SER A 93 15.73 4.77 2.21
N MET A 94 14.68 3.96 2.13
CA MET A 94 13.61 4.00 3.13
C MET A 94 14.08 3.43 4.46
N SER A 95 13.61 4.02 5.56
CA SER A 95 13.66 3.41 6.90
C SER A 95 12.36 3.61 7.65
N THR A 96 12.16 2.86 8.72
CA THR A 96 10.97 2.92 9.58
C THR A 96 11.34 2.81 11.05
N GLU A 97 10.40 3.07 11.95
CA GLU A 97 10.63 3.08 13.39
C GLU A 97 10.19 1.79 14.09
N GLN A 98 9.46 0.92 13.38
CA GLN A 98 8.81 -0.24 13.98
C GLN A 98 9.30 -1.55 13.36
N ILE A 99 9.72 -2.49 14.23
CA ILE A 99 10.31 -3.77 13.84
C ILE A 99 9.30 -4.94 13.83
N ASN A 100 8.10 -4.73 14.35
CA ASN A 100 7.02 -5.72 14.35
C ASN A 100 5.94 -5.32 13.34
N HIS A 101 5.35 -6.30 12.65
CA HIS A 101 4.41 -6.09 11.53
C HIS A 101 3.27 -5.15 11.86
N ASP A 102 2.54 -5.40 12.95
CA ASP A 102 1.35 -4.65 13.29
C ASP A 102 1.62 -3.15 13.55
N PRO A 103 2.55 -2.75 14.45
CA PRO A 103 2.89 -1.35 14.62
C PRO A 103 3.58 -0.75 13.38
N ALA A 104 4.33 -1.53 12.59
CA ALA A 104 4.97 -1.05 11.37
C ALA A 104 3.93 -0.76 10.28
N HIS A 105 2.93 -1.64 10.07
CA HIS A 105 1.80 -1.36 9.20
C HIS A 105 1.00 -0.14 9.67
N THR A 106 0.79 -0.01 10.99
CA THR A 106 0.12 1.17 11.56
C THR A 106 0.89 2.43 11.25
N PHE A 107 2.21 2.43 11.47
CA PHE A 107 3.06 3.59 11.16
C PHE A 107 3.09 3.93 9.68
N MET A 108 3.26 2.94 8.80
CA MET A 108 3.24 3.13 7.34
C MET A 108 1.92 3.75 6.87
N ASN A 109 0.79 3.36 7.45
CA ASN A 109 -0.52 3.84 7.01
C ASN A 109 -0.96 5.15 7.67
N THR A 110 -0.49 5.47 8.87
CA THR A 110 -1.00 6.60 9.67
C THR A 110 0.03 7.67 10.01
N GLY A 111 1.32 7.42 9.71
CA GLY A 111 2.43 8.28 10.15
C GLY A 111 2.61 8.31 11.66
N SER A 112 2.04 7.35 12.40
CA SER A 112 2.12 7.31 13.86
C SER A 112 2.19 5.89 14.38
N VAL A 113 3.03 5.67 15.37
CA VAL A 113 3.08 4.41 16.14
C VAL A 113 1.94 4.30 17.15
N ILE A 114 1.26 5.41 17.43
CA ILE A 114 0.15 5.49 18.39
C ILE A 114 -1.14 5.10 17.65
N PRO A 115 -1.86 4.05 18.08
CA PRO A 115 -3.14 3.68 17.50
C PRO A 115 -4.19 4.80 17.60
N GLY A 116 -5.17 4.76 16.69
CA GLY A 116 -6.28 5.73 16.68
C GLY A 116 -6.02 6.98 15.83
N ARG A 117 -4.90 7.03 15.11
CA ARG A 117 -4.63 8.09 14.12
C ARG A 117 -5.29 7.75 12.79
N PRO A 118 -5.73 8.79 12.02
CA PRO A 118 -6.29 8.56 10.70
C PRO A 118 -5.26 7.98 9.73
N SER A 119 -5.72 7.06 8.88
CA SER A 119 -4.90 6.51 7.80
C SER A 119 -4.66 7.53 6.68
N MET A 120 -3.63 7.31 5.87
CA MET A 120 -3.30 8.18 4.72
C MET A 120 -4.50 8.32 3.76
N GLY A 121 -5.25 7.25 3.47
CA GLY A 121 -6.46 7.33 2.66
C GLY A 121 -7.54 8.20 3.30
N SER A 122 -7.71 8.14 4.63
CA SER A 122 -8.64 8.99 5.38
C SER A 122 -8.22 10.47 5.33
N TRP A 123 -6.93 10.76 5.44
CA TRP A 123 -6.39 12.11 5.27
C TRP A 123 -6.63 12.66 3.87
N LEU A 124 -6.48 11.81 2.83
CA LEU A 124 -6.76 12.22 1.45
C LEU A 124 -8.24 12.55 1.25
N LEU A 125 -9.15 11.73 1.76
CA LEU A 125 -10.57 12.03 1.69
C LEU A 125 -10.96 13.27 2.49
N TYR A 126 -10.33 13.51 3.63
CA TYR A 126 -10.55 14.74 4.41
C TYR A 126 -10.09 15.98 3.62
N GLY A 127 -8.93 15.92 2.95
CA GLY A 127 -8.36 17.05 2.22
C GLY A 127 -8.99 17.32 0.86
N LEU A 128 -9.39 16.27 0.13
CA LEU A 128 -9.82 16.38 -1.28
C LEU A 128 -11.27 15.92 -1.53
N GLY A 129 -11.88 15.20 -0.58
CA GLY A 129 -13.16 14.52 -0.81
C GLY A 129 -13.04 13.31 -1.74
N ALA A 130 -14.17 12.75 -2.12
CA ALA A 130 -14.30 11.70 -3.13
C ALA A 130 -14.63 12.32 -4.50
N ASP A 131 -14.14 11.71 -5.59
CA ASP A 131 -14.51 12.07 -6.96
C ASP A 131 -15.67 11.21 -7.50
N THR A 132 -16.26 10.39 -6.64
CA THR A 132 -17.38 9.51 -6.96
C THR A 132 -18.48 9.66 -5.93
N ASP A 133 -19.73 9.65 -6.40
CA ASP A 133 -20.93 9.72 -5.54
C ASP A 133 -21.57 8.35 -5.31
N GLU A 134 -21.09 7.30 -6.01
CA GLU A 134 -21.70 5.97 -6.00
C GLU A 134 -20.84 4.90 -5.31
N LEU A 135 -19.58 5.21 -5.08
CA LEU A 135 -18.60 4.31 -4.47
C LEU A 135 -17.90 4.98 -3.28
N PRO A 136 -17.40 4.19 -2.32
CA PRO A 136 -16.54 4.74 -1.28
C PRO A 136 -15.30 5.40 -1.91
N GLY A 137 -14.92 6.59 -1.45
CA GLY A 137 -13.72 7.26 -1.92
C GLY A 137 -12.41 6.56 -1.52
N PHE A 138 -12.47 5.62 -0.56
CA PHE A 138 -11.35 4.80 -0.12
C PHE A 138 -11.76 3.32 -0.03
N VAL A 139 -11.14 2.47 -0.85
CA VAL A 139 -11.41 1.03 -0.93
C VAL A 139 -10.16 0.23 -0.58
N VAL A 140 -10.35 -0.84 0.20
CA VAL A 140 -9.28 -1.75 0.63
C VAL A 140 -9.61 -3.18 0.19
N MET A 141 -8.64 -3.87 -0.41
CA MET A 141 -8.75 -5.29 -0.77
C MET A 141 -7.55 -6.07 -0.23
N THR A 142 -7.76 -7.35 0.06
CA THR A 142 -6.70 -8.21 0.62
C THR A 142 -6.62 -9.51 -0.16
N SER A 143 -5.40 -9.99 -0.41
CA SER A 143 -5.13 -11.31 -0.97
C SER A 143 -4.05 -12.03 -0.15
N SER A 144 -4.02 -13.36 -0.22
CA SER A 144 -3.03 -14.17 0.49
C SER A 144 -1.96 -14.68 -0.47
N GLY A 145 -0.69 -14.64 -0.04
CA GLY A 145 0.45 -15.22 -0.72
C GLY A 145 0.79 -16.63 -0.26
N GLY A 146 0.03 -17.16 0.70
CA GLY A 146 0.39 -18.38 1.44
C GLY A 146 1.40 -18.08 2.56
N GLY A 147 1.80 -19.11 3.31
CA GLY A 147 2.69 -18.93 4.45
C GLY A 147 1.99 -18.27 5.66
N GLN A 148 2.75 -17.51 6.43
CA GLN A 148 2.22 -16.83 7.62
C GLN A 148 1.45 -15.57 7.23
N ASP A 149 0.20 -15.47 7.66
CA ASP A 149 -0.63 -14.28 7.47
C ASP A 149 -0.19 -13.16 8.43
N GLN A 150 0.07 -11.97 7.86
CA GLN A 150 0.38 -10.78 8.64
C GLN A 150 -0.88 -10.13 9.24
N PRO A 151 -0.74 -9.39 10.34
CA PRO A 151 -1.86 -8.77 11.06
C PRO A 151 -2.41 -7.55 10.31
N ILE A 152 -3.14 -7.79 9.23
CA ILE A 152 -3.86 -6.75 8.49
C ILE A 152 -5.22 -6.53 9.12
N ALA A 153 -5.45 -5.36 9.71
CA ALA A 153 -6.62 -5.04 10.50
C ALA A 153 -7.21 -3.66 10.17
N ALA A 154 -8.48 -3.45 10.54
CA ALA A 154 -9.24 -2.26 10.18
C ALA A 154 -8.58 -0.94 10.62
N ARG A 155 -7.78 -0.93 11.69
CA ARG A 155 -7.04 0.27 12.14
C ARG A 155 -6.10 0.86 11.08
N GLN A 156 -5.69 0.06 10.08
CA GLN A 156 -4.80 0.49 9.01
C GLN A 156 -5.52 1.32 7.93
N TRP A 157 -6.87 1.29 7.90
CA TRP A 157 -7.69 2.12 7.01
C TRP A 157 -8.81 2.87 7.73
N HIS A 158 -8.72 2.95 9.05
CA HIS A 158 -9.68 3.66 9.89
C HIS A 158 -9.52 5.17 9.78
N SER A 159 -10.62 5.91 10.02
CA SER A 159 -10.61 7.38 10.06
C SER A 159 -9.96 7.96 11.32
N GLY A 160 -9.67 7.14 12.34
CA GLY A 160 -9.13 7.63 13.61
C GLY A 160 -10.03 8.66 14.27
N PHE A 161 -9.49 9.84 14.56
CA PHE A 161 -10.25 10.98 15.11
C PHE A 161 -10.94 11.83 14.02
N LEU A 162 -10.72 11.56 12.73
CA LEU A 162 -11.52 12.19 11.68
C LEU A 162 -12.94 11.59 11.64
N PRO A 163 -13.95 12.32 11.16
CA PRO A 163 -15.29 11.77 10.96
C PRO A 163 -15.28 10.45 10.19
N SER A 164 -16.13 9.52 10.60
CA SER A 164 -16.13 8.13 10.10
C SER A 164 -16.45 8.00 8.61
N ARG A 165 -17.02 9.02 7.96
CA ARG A 165 -17.22 9.10 6.52
C ARG A 165 -15.93 9.06 5.68
N PHE A 166 -14.77 9.30 6.30
CA PHE A 166 -13.47 9.30 5.64
C PHE A 166 -12.73 7.97 5.77
N GLN A 167 -13.28 6.97 6.48
CA GLN A 167 -12.63 5.67 6.62
C GLN A 167 -12.69 4.84 5.33
N GLY A 168 -11.74 3.93 5.19
CA GLY A 168 -11.72 2.96 4.10
C GLY A 168 -12.78 1.88 4.28
N VAL A 169 -13.34 1.44 3.17
CA VAL A 169 -14.28 0.32 3.08
C VAL A 169 -13.56 -0.90 2.53
N LYS A 170 -13.56 -1.99 3.30
CA LYS A 170 -12.96 -3.24 2.84
C LYS A 170 -13.90 -3.96 1.89
N PHE A 171 -13.41 -4.23 0.68
CA PHE A 171 -14.05 -5.13 -0.26
C PHE A 171 -13.47 -6.54 -0.12
N ASN A 172 -14.34 -7.53 -0.12
CA ASN A 172 -13.93 -8.93 -0.16
C ASN A 172 -13.47 -9.27 -1.57
N SER A 173 -12.31 -9.90 -1.67
CA SER A 173 -11.76 -10.32 -2.97
C SER A 173 -12.43 -11.57 -3.53
N LYS A 174 -13.29 -12.23 -2.74
CA LYS A 174 -14.03 -13.45 -3.11
C LYS A 174 -15.39 -13.47 -2.46
N GLY A 175 -16.41 -13.93 -3.18
CA GLY A 175 -17.81 -13.93 -2.72
C GLY A 175 -18.43 -12.54 -2.82
N ASP A 176 -19.38 -12.23 -1.94
CA ASP A 176 -20.01 -10.91 -1.89
C ASP A 176 -18.96 -9.83 -1.59
N PRO A 177 -18.82 -8.83 -2.47
CA PRO A 177 -17.74 -7.82 -2.34
C PRO A 177 -17.86 -6.98 -1.08
N VAL A 178 -19.05 -6.74 -0.59
CA VAL A 178 -19.35 -6.03 0.66
C VAL A 178 -20.43 -6.80 1.41
N HIS A 179 -20.26 -6.95 2.70
CA HIS A 179 -21.28 -7.60 3.54
C HIS A 179 -22.59 -6.82 3.48
N TYR A 180 -23.69 -7.56 3.36
CA TYR A 180 -25.04 -6.99 3.30
C TYR A 180 -25.29 -6.04 2.12
N VAL A 181 -24.53 -6.19 1.02
CA VAL A 181 -24.75 -5.41 -0.20
C VAL A 181 -26.12 -5.71 -0.85
N ASN A 182 -26.63 -6.92 -0.67
CA ASN A 182 -27.94 -7.34 -1.18
C ASN A 182 -29.03 -7.11 -0.12
N ASN A 183 -30.23 -6.74 -0.57
CA ASN A 183 -31.38 -6.64 0.31
C ASN A 183 -31.76 -8.01 0.88
N PRO A 184 -32.33 -8.06 2.09
CA PRO A 184 -32.95 -9.28 2.61
C PRO A 184 -34.05 -9.79 1.68
N ALA A 185 -34.31 -11.10 1.73
CA ALA A 185 -35.39 -11.69 0.93
C ALA A 185 -36.74 -11.00 1.23
N GLY A 186 -37.46 -10.63 0.19
CA GLY A 186 -38.75 -9.93 0.29
C GLY A 186 -38.67 -8.41 0.41
N VAL A 187 -37.48 -7.81 0.47
CA VAL A 187 -37.30 -6.35 0.49
C VAL A 187 -36.88 -5.89 -0.91
N SER A 188 -37.75 -5.14 -1.58
CA SER A 188 -37.39 -4.50 -2.85
C SER A 188 -36.46 -3.30 -2.65
N ARG A 189 -35.80 -2.88 -3.74
CA ARG A 189 -34.96 -1.68 -3.71
C ARG A 189 -35.77 -0.43 -3.39
N ASP A 190 -36.99 -0.32 -3.89
CA ASP A 190 -37.88 0.83 -3.65
C ASP A 190 -38.26 0.88 -2.17
N ASN A 191 -38.67 -0.25 -1.58
CA ASN A 191 -38.97 -0.32 -0.14
C ASN A 191 -37.78 0.04 0.74
N GLN A 192 -36.59 -0.38 0.33
CA GLN A 192 -35.34 -0.01 1.01
C GLN A 192 -35.10 1.51 0.89
N GLY A 193 -35.31 2.10 -0.28
CA GLY A 193 -35.21 3.54 -0.50
C GLY A 193 -36.19 4.34 0.37
N ASP A 194 -37.45 3.92 0.45
CA ASP A 194 -38.46 4.56 1.29
C ASP A 194 -38.10 4.49 2.78
N LEU A 195 -37.62 3.33 3.23
CA LEU A 195 -37.13 3.16 4.60
C LEU A 195 -35.95 4.10 4.89
N LEU A 196 -35.00 4.19 3.96
CA LEU A 196 -33.85 5.07 4.09
C LEU A 196 -34.24 6.54 4.16
N ASN A 197 -35.16 6.98 3.26
CA ASN A 197 -35.69 8.34 3.28
C ASN A 197 -36.39 8.68 4.61
N THR A 198 -37.12 7.71 5.16
CA THR A 198 -37.77 7.88 6.47
C THR A 198 -36.75 8.01 7.59
N ILE A 199 -35.74 7.14 7.65
CA ILE A 199 -34.64 7.21 8.64
C ILE A 199 -33.87 8.52 8.52
N ASN A 200 -33.56 8.95 7.30
CA ASN A 200 -32.84 10.21 7.06
C ASN A 200 -33.70 11.42 7.47
N GLY A 201 -35.01 11.38 7.24
CA GLY A 201 -35.94 12.40 7.73
C GLY A 201 -35.90 12.53 9.25
N LEU A 202 -35.97 11.40 9.97
CA LEU A 202 -35.86 11.38 11.44
C LEU A 202 -34.49 11.86 11.93
N ASN A 203 -33.41 11.42 11.28
CA ASN A 203 -32.06 11.86 11.64
C ASN A 203 -31.87 13.38 11.40
N ASN A 204 -32.42 13.94 10.33
CA ASN A 204 -32.38 15.38 10.08
C ASN A 204 -33.11 16.17 11.17
N LEU A 205 -34.29 15.71 11.61
CA LEU A 205 -35.02 16.32 12.74
C LEU A 205 -34.21 16.25 14.03
N LEU A 206 -33.53 15.14 14.29
CA LEU A 206 -32.65 14.96 15.45
C LEU A 206 -31.43 15.89 15.36
N GLY A 207 -30.80 15.98 14.17
CA GLY A 207 -29.65 16.84 13.91
C GLY A 207 -29.94 18.33 14.15
N GLN A 208 -31.14 18.80 13.76
CA GLN A 208 -31.59 20.17 14.05
C GLN A 208 -31.72 20.46 15.55
N ARG A 209 -32.04 19.43 16.36
CA ARG A 209 -32.21 19.57 17.80
C ARG A 209 -30.91 19.45 18.61
N GLN A 210 -30.00 18.54 18.17
CA GLN A 210 -28.81 18.17 18.93
C GLN A 210 -27.52 18.81 18.43
N ASN A 211 -27.52 19.34 17.20
CA ASN A 211 -26.34 19.91 16.53
C ASN A 211 -25.10 18.98 16.59
N ASP A 212 -25.32 17.66 16.45
CA ASP A 212 -24.28 16.63 16.48
C ASP A 212 -23.83 16.33 15.03
N PRO A 213 -22.56 16.59 14.66
CA PRO A 213 -22.03 16.35 13.31
C PRO A 213 -22.01 14.87 12.91
N GLU A 214 -22.04 13.93 13.86
CA GLU A 214 -22.11 12.50 13.57
C GLU A 214 -23.45 12.07 12.97
N ILE A 215 -24.52 12.84 13.19
CA ILE A 215 -25.83 12.58 12.56
C ILE A 215 -25.73 12.76 11.05
N ALA A 216 -25.11 13.84 10.58
CA ALA A 216 -24.88 14.07 9.14
C ALA A 216 -23.97 12.98 8.53
N THR A 217 -22.96 12.55 9.27
CA THR A 217 -22.07 11.44 8.88
C THR A 217 -22.86 10.13 8.72
N ARG A 218 -23.76 9.84 9.63
CA ARG A 218 -24.61 8.64 9.62
C ARG A 218 -25.57 8.63 8.41
N ILE A 219 -26.18 9.77 8.10
CA ILE A 219 -27.03 9.96 6.91
C ILE A 219 -26.21 9.64 5.65
N ALA A 220 -25.04 10.25 5.49
CA ALA A 220 -24.18 10.04 4.35
C ALA A 220 -23.72 8.57 4.21
N GLN A 221 -23.48 7.87 5.31
CA GLN A 221 -23.14 6.45 5.33
C GLN A 221 -24.29 5.56 4.83
N TYR A 222 -25.52 5.83 5.26
CA TYR A 222 -26.70 5.09 4.79
C TYR A 222 -26.96 5.31 3.30
N GLU A 223 -26.85 6.55 2.83
CA GLU A 223 -26.98 6.88 1.41
C GLU A 223 -25.90 6.20 0.57
N MET A 224 -24.65 6.20 1.03
CA MET A 224 -23.55 5.51 0.36
C MET A 224 -23.82 3.99 0.30
N ALA A 225 -24.24 3.37 1.41
CA ALA A 225 -24.55 1.94 1.44
C ALA A 225 -25.65 1.58 0.43
N PHE A 226 -26.68 2.41 0.32
CA PHE A 226 -27.75 2.22 -0.66
C PHE A 226 -27.28 2.35 -2.12
N LYS A 227 -26.43 3.35 -2.39
CA LYS A 227 -25.82 3.53 -3.73
C LYS A 227 -24.94 2.34 -4.09
N MET A 228 -24.15 1.85 -3.15
CA MET A 228 -23.25 0.70 -3.31
C MET A 228 -23.99 -0.60 -3.70
N GLN A 229 -25.24 -0.77 -3.31
CA GLN A 229 -26.04 -1.94 -3.68
C GLN A 229 -26.18 -2.11 -5.21
N ALA A 230 -26.16 -1.01 -5.96
CA ALA A 230 -26.19 -1.07 -7.43
C ALA A 230 -24.81 -1.01 -8.06
N SER A 231 -23.94 -0.11 -7.57
CA SER A 231 -22.66 0.20 -8.20
C SER A 231 -21.58 -0.86 -7.95
N VAL A 232 -21.56 -1.47 -6.75
CA VAL A 232 -20.52 -2.43 -6.39
C VAL A 232 -20.65 -3.77 -7.14
N PRO A 233 -21.82 -4.40 -7.27
CA PRO A 233 -21.94 -5.61 -8.07
C PRO A 233 -21.49 -5.42 -9.52
N ASP A 234 -21.88 -4.31 -10.17
CA ASP A 234 -21.41 -3.99 -11.53
C ASP A 234 -19.91 -3.71 -11.60
N LEU A 235 -19.33 -3.06 -10.57
CA LEU A 235 -17.90 -2.81 -10.49
C LEU A 235 -17.08 -4.10 -10.45
N VAL A 236 -17.46 -5.07 -9.59
CA VAL A 236 -16.70 -6.31 -9.37
C VAL A 236 -17.02 -7.40 -10.38
N ASP A 237 -18.10 -7.26 -11.15
CA ASP A 237 -18.40 -8.15 -12.26
C ASP A 237 -17.41 -7.90 -13.41
N VAL A 238 -16.31 -8.63 -13.35
CA VAL A 238 -15.27 -8.61 -14.39
C VAL A 238 -15.59 -9.55 -15.56
N SER A 239 -16.74 -10.24 -15.56
CA SER A 239 -17.10 -11.21 -16.61
C SER A 239 -17.19 -10.61 -18.01
N LYS A 240 -17.46 -9.30 -18.10
CA LYS A 240 -17.52 -8.53 -19.35
C LYS A 240 -16.16 -8.04 -19.85
N GLU A 241 -15.09 -8.21 -19.08
CA GLU A 241 -13.75 -7.83 -19.53
C GLU A 241 -13.31 -8.74 -20.69
N PRO A 242 -12.64 -8.18 -21.70
CA PRO A 242 -12.15 -8.98 -22.82
C PRO A 242 -11.09 -9.99 -22.37
N LYS A 243 -11.01 -11.12 -23.08
CA LYS A 243 -10.03 -12.19 -22.76
C LYS A 243 -8.59 -11.68 -22.65
N HIS A 244 -8.18 -10.76 -23.52
CA HIS A 244 -6.81 -10.22 -23.50
C HIS A 244 -6.49 -9.46 -22.20
N VAL A 245 -7.49 -8.86 -21.54
CA VAL A 245 -7.31 -8.20 -20.23
C VAL A 245 -7.04 -9.24 -19.16
N PHE A 246 -7.79 -10.35 -19.13
CA PHE A 246 -7.48 -11.46 -18.22
C PHE A 246 -6.09 -12.05 -18.46
N ASP A 247 -5.73 -12.24 -19.73
CA ASP A 247 -4.41 -12.74 -20.11
C ASP A 247 -3.29 -11.78 -19.69
N LEU A 248 -3.52 -10.45 -19.79
CA LEU A 248 -2.58 -9.41 -19.38
C LEU A 248 -2.30 -9.47 -17.87
N TYR A 249 -3.36 -9.47 -17.05
CA TYR A 249 -3.23 -9.51 -15.59
C TYR A 249 -2.85 -10.91 -15.05
N GLY A 250 -3.15 -11.97 -15.78
CA GLY A 250 -3.11 -13.33 -15.27
C GLY A 250 -4.24 -13.62 -14.28
N ALA A 251 -5.31 -12.85 -14.34
CA ALA A 251 -6.48 -12.95 -13.46
C ALA A 251 -7.48 -14.00 -13.98
N LYS A 252 -8.30 -14.51 -13.05
CA LYS A 252 -9.47 -15.32 -13.35
C LYS A 252 -10.68 -14.72 -12.61
N PRO A 253 -11.88 -14.71 -13.23
CA PRO A 253 -13.06 -14.17 -12.57
C PRO A 253 -13.30 -14.81 -11.18
N GLY A 254 -13.44 -13.99 -10.15
CA GLY A 254 -13.84 -14.42 -8.81
C GLY A 254 -12.84 -15.29 -8.05
N ASP A 255 -11.57 -15.41 -8.49
CA ASP A 255 -10.56 -16.25 -7.83
C ASP A 255 -10.01 -15.65 -6.53
N GLY A 256 -10.24 -14.36 -6.27
CA GLY A 256 -9.76 -13.67 -5.07
C GLY A 256 -8.25 -13.44 -5.04
N SER A 257 -7.59 -13.60 -6.18
CA SER A 257 -6.14 -13.41 -6.33
C SER A 257 -5.75 -11.93 -6.27
N PHE A 258 -4.45 -11.67 -6.07
CA PHE A 258 -3.89 -10.33 -6.22
C PHE A 258 -4.12 -9.78 -7.64
N ALA A 259 -4.07 -10.65 -8.65
CA ALA A 259 -4.32 -10.29 -10.03
C ALA A 259 -5.76 -9.80 -10.26
N SER A 260 -6.74 -10.49 -9.70
CA SER A 260 -8.14 -10.03 -9.71
C SER A 260 -8.32 -8.71 -8.97
N ASN A 261 -7.64 -8.54 -7.83
CA ASN A 261 -7.68 -7.27 -7.09
C ASN A 261 -7.07 -6.12 -7.90
N CYS A 262 -5.97 -6.33 -8.63
CA CYS A 262 -5.40 -5.33 -9.52
C CYS A 262 -6.37 -4.93 -10.65
N LEU A 263 -7.07 -5.89 -11.24
CA LEU A 263 -8.08 -5.62 -12.26
C LEU A 263 -9.25 -4.80 -11.68
N VAL A 264 -9.73 -5.14 -10.49
CA VAL A 264 -10.76 -4.35 -9.80
C VAL A 264 -10.23 -2.96 -9.42
N ALA A 265 -8.96 -2.84 -9.00
CA ALA A 265 -8.34 -1.54 -8.70
C ALA A 265 -8.31 -0.61 -9.93
N ARG A 266 -8.03 -1.13 -11.13
CA ARG A 266 -8.13 -0.36 -12.37
C ARG A 266 -9.56 0.14 -12.58
N ARG A 267 -10.58 -0.72 -12.40
CA ARG A 267 -11.99 -0.35 -12.55
C ARG A 267 -12.46 0.67 -11.49
N LEU A 268 -11.93 0.57 -10.27
CA LEU A 268 -12.14 1.58 -9.22
C LEU A 268 -11.53 2.94 -9.62
N ALA A 269 -10.32 2.91 -10.19
CA ALA A 269 -9.65 4.12 -10.68
C ALA A 269 -10.44 4.80 -11.81
N GLU A 270 -10.98 4.03 -12.76
CA GLU A 270 -11.86 4.51 -13.83
C GLU A 270 -13.13 5.21 -13.29
N ARG A 271 -13.63 4.76 -12.12
CA ARG A 271 -14.83 5.31 -11.49
C ARG A 271 -14.55 6.38 -10.44
N GLY A 272 -13.33 6.92 -10.39
CA GLY A 272 -12.98 8.06 -9.55
C GLY A 272 -12.74 7.75 -8.08
N VAL A 273 -12.50 6.49 -7.69
CA VAL A 273 -12.13 6.17 -6.31
C VAL A 273 -10.77 6.80 -6.00
N ARG A 274 -10.72 7.61 -4.93
CA ARG A 274 -9.56 8.46 -4.59
C ARG A 274 -8.38 7.68 -4.04
N PHE A 275 -8.63 6.71 -3.17
CA PHE A 275 -7.59 5.89 -2.56
C PHE A 275 -7.95 4.41 -2.64
N ILE A 276 -7.08 3.62 -3.26
CA ILE A 276 -7.27 2.18 -3.45
C ILE A 276 -6.08 1.48 -2.82
N GLN A 277 -6.31 0.59 -1.86
CA GLN A 277 -5.25 -0.10 -1.14
C GLN A 277 -5.38 -1.61 -1.30
N LEU A 278 -4.33 -2.23 -1.84
CA LEU A 278 -4.24 -3.67 -2.03
C LEU A 278 -3.19 -4.25 -1.09
N TYR A 279 -3.61 -5.12 -0.19
CA TYR A 279 -2.69 -5.90 0.63
C TYR A 279 -2.49 -7.28 0.01
N HIS A 280 -1.24 -7.65 -0.22
CA HIS A 280 -0.83 -9.01 -0.52
C HIS A 280 0.00 -9.57 0.64
N ARG A 281 -0.55 -10.56 1.37
CA ARG A 281 0.09 -11.18 2.53
C ARG A 281 1.12 -12.23 2.11
N GLY A 282 1.97 -12.64 3.05
CA GLY A 282 2.88 -13.76 2.86
C GLY A 282 4.33 -13.37 2.57
N TRP A 283 4.75 -12.13 2.85
CA TRP A 283 6.12 -11.65 2.62
C TRP A 283 7.06 -11.82 3.82
N ASP A 284 6.59 -12.45 4.90
CA ASP A 284 7.36 -12.69 6.14
C ASP A 284 8.23 -13.94 6.05
N HIS A 285 9.42 -13.82 5.44
CA HIS A 285 10.25 -14.95 5.06
C HIS A 285 11.41 -15.18 6.04
N HIS A 286 11.11 -15.73 7.22
CA HIS A 286 12.11 -16.17 8.21
C HIS A 286 12.84 -17.47 7.82
N GLY A 287 12.35 -18.18 6.83
CA GLY A 287 12.94 -19.39 6.27
C GLY A 287 12.69 -19.53 4.80
N ASN A 288 13.49 -20.35 4.10
CA ASN A 288 13.32 -20.64 2.65
C ASN A 288 13.09 -19.38 1.80
N VAL A 289 13.87 -18.31 2.05
CA VAL A 289 13.63 -17.02 1.39
C VAL A 289 13.61 -17.14 -0.15
N LYS A 290 14.44 -18.00 -0.74
CA LYS A 290 14.47 -18.22 -2.19
C LYS A 290 13.15 -18.76 -2.73
N GLY A 291 12.65 -19.85 -2.16
CA GLY A 291 11.40 -20.47 -2.61
C GLY A 291 10.18 -19.61 -2.29
N ALA A 292 10.17 -18.98 -1.12
CA ALA A 292 9.09 -18.12 -0.67
C ALA A 292 8.95 -16.85 -1.55
N ILE A 293 10.07 -16.18 -1.88
CA ILE A 293 10.07 -15.04 -2.82
C ILE A 293 9.56 -15.47 -4.19
N ASN A 294 9.98 -16.61 -4.74
CA ASN A 294 9.47 -17.10 -6.02
C ASN A 294 7.94 -17.29 -5.98
N THR A 295 7.42 -17.80 -4.88
CA THR A 295 5.98 -18.02 -4.71
C THR A 295 5.22 -16.68 -4.72
N VAL A 296 5.57 -15.74 -3.84
CA VAL A 296 4.84 -14.46 -3.73
C VAL A 296 5.09 -13.55 -4.94
N ALA A 297 6.28 -13.59 -5.52
CA ALA A 297 6.58 -12.91 -6.78
C ALA A 297 5.70 -13.44 -7.92
N GLY A 298 5.53 -14.76 -8.02
CA GLY A 298 4.63 -15.37 -9.00
C GLY A 298 3.17 -14.89 -8.90
N HIS A 299 2.73 -14.47 -7.70
CA HIS A 299 1.38 -13.95 -7.50
C HIS A 299 1.24 -12.48 -7.96
N ILE A 300 2.30 -11.67 -7.81
CA ILE A 300 2.16 -10.21 -7.93
C ILE A 300 2.86 -9.60 -9.15
N ASP A 301 3.93 -10.20 -9.63
CA ASP A 301 4.83 -9.59 -10.63
C ASP A 301 4.10 -9.24 -11.92
N LYS A 302 3.40 -10.20 -12.52
CA LYS A 302 2.64 -9.99 -13.75
C LYS A 302 1.49 -9.00 -13.57
N ALA A 303 0.73 -9.17 -12.50
CA ALA A 303 -0.44 -8.33 -12.24
C ALA A 303 -0.09 -6.87 -11.92
N THR A 304 1.02 -6.66 -11.21
CA THR A 304 1.54 -5.31 -10.91
C THR A 304 1.97 -4.60 -12.19
N ALA A 305 2.74 -5.28 -13.05
CA ALA A 305 3.14 -4.71 -14.34
C ALA A 305 1.95 -4.47 -15.27
N ALA A 306 0.97 -5.38 -15.26
CA ALA A 306 -0.26 -5.24 -16.02
C ALA A 306 -1.05 -4.00 -15.59
N LEU A 307 -1.18 -3.76 -14.28
CA LEU A 307 -1.87 -2.59 -13.75
C LEU A 307 -1.24 -1.28 -14.25
N VAL A 308 0.09 -1.16 -14.19
CA VAL A 308 0.80 0.04 -14.69
C VAL A 308 0.57 0.22 -16.19
N LYS A 309 0.71 -0.86 -16.99
CA LYS A 309 0.53 -0.82 -18.45
C LYS A 309 -0.90 -0.49 -18.85
N ASP A 310 -1.90 -1.13 -18.24
CA ASP A 310 -3.32 -0.92 -18.54
C ASP A 310 -3.76 0.51 -18.19
N LEU A 311 -3.31 1.04 -17.04
CA LEU A 311 -3.54 2.44 -16.67
C LEU A 311 -2.85 3.41 -17.65
N LYS A 312 -1.64 3.08 -18.15
CA LYS A 312 -0.92 3.88 -19.13
C LYS A 312 -1.65 3.89 -20.48
N GLU A 313 -2.05 2.73 -20.97
CA GLU A 313 -2.80 2.59 -22.24
C GLU A 313 -4.14 3.33 -22.22
N ARG A 314 -4.79 3.42 -21.06
CA ARG A 314 -6.05 4.14 -20.86
C ARG A 314 -5.88 5.65 -20.58
N GLY A 315 -4.65 6.16 -20.51
CA GLY A 315 -4.37 7.55 -20.12
C GLY A 315 -4.67 7.87 -18.67
N LEU A 316 -4.85 6.85 -17.81
CA LEU A 316 -5.14 7.00 -16.38
C LEU A 316 -3.88 7.08 -15.52
N LEU A 317 -2.74 6.61 -16.02
CA LEU A 317 -1.48 6.65 -15.28
C LEU A 317 -0.99 8.09 -15.04
N GLU A 318 -1.34 9.02 -15.94
CA GLU A 318 -0.95 10.43 -15.86
C GLU A 318 -1.50 11.13 -14.60
N ASP A 319 -2.63 10.67 -14.07
CA ASP A 319 -3.28 11.24 -12.89
C ASP A 319 -3.49 10.21 -11.74
N THR A 320 -2.86 9.03 -11.85
CA THR A 320 -2.88 7.97 -10.85
C THR A 320 -1.47 7.76 -10.29
N LEU A 321 -1.28 7.99 -8.99
CA LEU A 321 -0.05 7.66 -8.29
C LEU A 321 -0.11 6.22 -7.81
N ILE A 322 0.84 5.39 -8.23
CA ILE A 322 1.01 4.03 -7.72
C ILE A 322 2.19 4.02 -6.75
N ILE A 323 2.01 3.40 -5.57
CA ILE A 323 3.05 3.19 -4.57
C ILE A 323 3.11 1.70 -4.29
N TRP A 324 4.30 1.09 -4.38
CA TRP A 324 4.54 -0.30 -4.07
C TRP A 324 5.60 -0.42 -2.98
N GLY A 325 5.34 -1.20 -1.95
CA GLY A 325 6.28 -1.45 -0.89
C GLY A 325 5.68 -2.27 0.24
N GLY A 326 6.42 -2.44 1.31
CA GLY A 326 5.98 -3.06 2.55
C GLY A 326 6.20 -2.14 3.74
N GLU A 327 6.04 -2.70 4.93
CA GLU A 327 6.11 -1.96 6.19
C GLU A 327 7.54 -1.78 6.73
N PHE A 328 8.48 -2.65 6.31
CA PHE A 328 9.92 -2.60 6.63
C PHE A 328 10.72 -3.53 5.69
N GLY A 329 12.03 -3.60 5.89
CA GLY A 329 12.95 -4.46 5.12
C GLY A 329 13.33 -5.75 5.84
N ARG A 330 14.39 -6.39 5.33
CA ARG A 330 14.94 -7.63 5.86
C ARG A 330 16.44 -7.54 6.04
N THR A 331 16.94 -8.22 7.09
CA THR A 331 18.37 -8.20 7.42
C THR A 331 19.24 -8.82 6.32
N PRO A 332 20.48 -8.31 6.10
CA PRO A 332 21.48 -9.02 5.33
C PRO A 332 22.04 -10.24 6.06
N MET A 333 21.66 -10.46 7.32
CA MET A 333 22.05 -11.63 8.09
C MET A 333 21.06 -12.78 7.93
N ALA A 334 21.58 -13.99 7.98
CA ALA A 334 20.79 -15.21 7.94
C ALA A 334 20.01 -15.45 9.24
N GLN A 335 18.73 -15.74 9.11
CA GLN A 335 17.92 -16.41 10.11
C GLN A 335 17.54 -17.78 9.55
N GLY A 336 18.34 -18.81 9.85
CA GLY A 336 18.25 -20.08 9.14
C GLY A 336 18.48 -19.91 7.64
N SER A 337 17.49 -20.25 6.81
CA SER A 337 17.49 -20.06 5.36
C SER A 337 16.68 -18.82 4.91
N GLY A 338 16.31 -17.95 5.84
CA GLY A 338 15.58 -16.71 5.61
C GLY A 338 16.26 -15.51 6.24
N ARG A 339 15.49 -14.43 6.40
CA ARG A 339 15.96 -13.13 6.91
C ARG A 339 15.04 -12.62 8.00
N ASP A 340 15.62 -11.98 9.02
CA ASP A 340 14.88 -11.33 10.11
C ASP A 340 14.32 -9.98 9.69
N HIS A 341 13.44 -9.40 10.50
CA HIS A 341 12.91 -8.05 10.33
C HIS A 341 14.01 -7.00 10.40
N HIS A 342 13.88 -5.94 9.59
CA HIS A 342 14.87 -4.88 9.57
C HIS A 342 14.26 -3.51 9.29
N ILE A 343 14.59 -2.53 10.15
CA ILE A 343 13.99 -1.19 10.11
C ILE A 343 14.88 -0.14 9.42
N GLN A 344 16.19 -0.41 9.31
CA GLN A 344 17.17 0.61 8.90
C GLN A 344 17.30 0.77 7.38
N ALA A 345 16.77 -0.19 6.61
CA ALA A 345 16.79 -0.12 5.15
C ALA A 345 15.68 -0.97 4.53
N PHE A 346 14.96 -0.38 3.59
CA PHE A 346 14.07 -1.07 2.66
C PHE A 346 13.84 -0.23 1.40
N SER A 347 13.21 -0.83 0.40
CA SER A 347 12.94 -0.16 -0.87
C SER A 347 11.45 -0.07 -1.14
N VAL A 348 11.05 1.06 -1.71
CA VAL A 348 9.72 1.27 -2.31
C VAL A 348 9.89 1.75 -3.73
N TRP A 349 8.86 1.61 -4.57
CA TRP A 349 8.83 2.31 -5.84
C TRP A 349 7.50 3.01 -6.06
N MET A 350 7.54 4.03 -6.90
CA MET A 350 6.40 4.85 -7.28
C MET A 350 6.29 4.93 -8.80
N ALA A 351 5.07 5.09 -9.34
CA ALA A 351 4.81 5.27 -10.76
C ALA A 351 3.63 6.21 -11.02
N GLY A 352 3.57 6.78 -12.22
CA GLY A 352 2.48 7.64 -12.67
C GLY A 352 2.45 9.02 -12.03
N ALA A 353 1.45 9.81 -12.35
CA ALA A 353 1.14 11.10 -11.72
C ALA A 353 2.35 12.03 -11.50
N GLY A 354 3.20 12.21 -12.50
CA GLY A 354 4.39 13.08 -12.43
C GLY A 354 5.56 12.47 -11.65
N ILE A 355 5.60 11.15 -11.49
CA ILE A 355 6.80 10.43 -11.06
C ILE A 355 7.77 10.32 -12.22
N LYS A 356 9.04 10.55 -11.97
CA LYS A 356 10.13 10.46 -12.94
C LYS A 356 10.49 8.99 -13.19
N GLY A 357 9.91 8.40 -14.24
CA GLY A 357 10.19 7.02 -14.62
C GLY A 357 11.68 6.78 -14.89
N GLY A 358 12.18 5.57 -14.59
CA GLY A 358 13.59 5.21 -14.68
C GLY A 358 14.48 5.80 -13.58
N ALA A 359 13.97 6.67 -12.69
CA ALA A 359 14.76 7.29 -11.63
C ALA A 359 15.08 6.32 -10.48
N SER A 360 16.24 6.52 -9.84
CA SER A 360 16.62 5.91 -8.55
C SER A 360 16.99 6.99 -7.57
N TRP A 361 16.59 6.82 -6.29
CA TRP A 361 16.94 7.75 -5.24
C TRP A 361 17.42 7.03 -3.99
N GLY A 362 18.48 7.59 -3.41
CA GLY A 362 19.12 7.08 -2.22
C GLY A 362 19.84 5.76 -2.43
N ALA A 363 20.60 5.37 -1.42
CA ALA A 363 21.34 4.12 -1.41
C ALA A 363 21.49 3.58 0.02
N THR A 364 21.54 2.25 0.12
CA THR A 364 21.99 1.55 1.33
C THR A 364 23.50 1.32 1.27
N ASP A 365 24.10 0.92 2.38
CA ASP A 365 25.50 0.50 2.44
C ASP A 365 25.80 -0.74 1.58
N GLU A 366 27.05 -1.15 1.52
CA GLU A 366 27.50 -2.25 0.67
C GLU A 366 26.89 -3.61 1.00
N LEU A 367 26.32 -3.77 2.20
CA LEU A 367 25.64 -4.99 2.63
C LEU A 367 24.10 -4.83 2.60
N GLY A 368 23.59 -3.61 2.39
CA GLY A 368 22.18 -3.30 2.48
C GLY A 368 21.63 -3.34 3.90
N TYR A 369 22.51 -3.07 4.90
CA TYR A 369 22.13 -3.06 6.30
C TYR A 369 21.47 -1.74 6.71
N ALA A 370 22.05 -0.62 6.33
CA ALA A 370 21.53 0.70 6.68
C ALA A 370 21.51 1.65 5.49
N VAL A 371 20.71 2.68 5.57
CA VAL A 371 20.76 3.77 4.61
C VAL A 371 22.10 4.49 4.70
N ALA A 372 22.80 4.58 3.58
CA ALA A 372 24.09 5.25 3.45
C ALA A 372 23.97 6.63 2.82
N LYS A 373 22.95 6.85 1.97
CA LYS A 373 22.81 8.11 1.24
C LYS A 373 21.35 8.46 1.02
N ASP A 374 21.03 9.75 1.17
CA ASP A 374 19.73 10.34 0.83
C ASP A 374 18.53 9.63 1.51
N HIS A 375 18.58 9.58 2.84
CA HIS A 375 17.58 8.93 3.68
C HIS A 375 16.17 9.46 3.41
N VAL A 376 15.20 8.54 3.35
CA VAL A 376 13.77 8.82 3.19
C VAL A 376 13.00 8.11 4.31
N SER A 377 12.31 8.89 5.11
CA SER A 377 11.42 8.38 6.16
C SER A 377 10.02 8.05 5.61
N VAL A 378 9.20 7.38 6.41
CA VAL A 378 7.78 7.18 6.10
C VAL A 378 7.05 8.52 5.96
N HIS A 379 7.39 9.52 6.77
CA HIS A 379 6.81 10.86 6.68
C HIS A 379 7.20 11.59 5.38
N ASP A 380 8.44 11.40 4.89
CA ASP A 380 8.87 11.95 3.60
C ASP A 380 8.10 11.33 2.43
N LEU A 381 7.85 10.01 2.48
CA LEU A 381 7.00 9.33 1.51
C LEU A 381 5.58 9.90 1.51
N HIS A 382 4.99 10.12 2.70
CA HIS A 382 3.68 10.75 2.83
C HIS A 382 3.67 12.19 2.32
N ALA A 383 4.69 12.99 2.63
CA ALA A 383 4.81 14.36 2.14
C ALA A 383 4.90 14.40 0.61
N THR A 384 5.66 13.47 0.02
CA THR A 384 5.82 13.32 -1.44
C THR A 384 4.50 12.92 -2.10
N MET A 385 3.77 11.96 -1.54
CA MET A 385 2.43 11.57 -1.99
C MET A 385 1.46 12.75 -1.96
N LEU A 386 1.39 13.48 -0.83
CA LEU A 386 0.51 14.65 -0.66
C LEU A 386 0.86 15.77 -1.66
N LYS A 387 2.14 16.01 -1.93
CA LYS A 387 2.60 16.97 -2.94
C LYS A 387 2.05 16.66 -4.32
N GLN A 388 2.10 15.38 -4.75
CA GLN A 388 1.56 14.97 -6.05
C GLN A 388 0.05 15.22 -6.16
N LEU A 389 -0.67 15.09 -5.06
CA LEU A 389 -2.09 15.39 -4.96
C LEU A 389 -2.39 16.91 -4.81
N GLY A 390 -1.36 17.76 -4.83
CA GLY A 390 -1.51 19.20 -4.69
C GLY A 390 -1.78 19.69 -3.27
N ILE A 391 -1.53 18.83 -2.29
CA ILE A 391 -1.74 19.14 -0.86
C ILE A 391 -0.42 19.56 -0.23
N ASN A 392 -0.44 20.69 0.46
CA ASN A 392 0.65 21.06 1.36
C ASN A 392 0.50 20.25 2.66
N HIS A 393 1.44 19.32 2.91
CA HIS A 393 1.39 18.39 4.03
C HIS A 393 1.49 19.06 5.42
N GLU A 394 2.07 20.27 5.50
CA GLU A 394 2.17 21.03 6.75
C GLU A 394 0.87 21.78 7.06
N ARG A 395 0.07 22.11 6.03
CA ARG A 395 -1.18 22.88 6.15
C ARG A 395 -2.42 22.00 6.23
N LEU A 396 -2.36 20.74 5.80
CA LEU A 396 -3.45 19.78 5.97
C LEU A 396 -3.46 19.29 7.41
N THR A 397 -4.19 20.00 8.25
CA THR A 397 -4.32 19.72 9.69
C THR A 397 -5.76 19.47 10.10
N TYR A 398 -5.94 18.76 11.19
CA TYR A 398 -7.21 18.57 11.86
C TYR A 398 -7.02 18.82 13.35
N ARG A 399 -7.86 19.73 13.92
CA ARG A 399 -7.80 20.04 15.34
C ARG A 399 -8.53 19.01 16.16
N PHE A 400 -7.81 18.31 17.02
CA PHE A 400 -8.35 17.29 17.91
C PHE A 400 -7.75 17.43 19.30
N GLN A 401 -8.60 17.49 20.33
CA GLN A 401 -8.17 17.66 21.73
C GLN A 401 -7.22 18.86 21.95
N GLY A 402 -7.46 19.96 21.25
CA GLY A 402 -6.68 21.19 21.38
C GLY A 402 -5.39 21.25 20.56
N LEU A 403 -4.99 20.16 19.89
CA LEU A 403 -3.78 20.08 19.04
C LEU A 403 -4.15 19.96 17.56
N ASP A 404 -3.31 20.55 16.70
CA ASP A 404 -3.43 20.41 15.25
C ASP A 404 -2.59 19.22 14.77
N PHE A 405 -3.27 18.16 14.35
CA PHE A 405 -2.65 16.94 13.85
C PHE A 405 -2.53 16.96 12.34
N ARG A 406 -1.51 16.26 11.81
CA ARG A 406 -1.27 16.04 10.38
C ARG A 406 -0.70 14.64 10.13
N LEU A 407 -0.84 14.14 8.90
CA LEU A 407 -0.33 12.82 8.51
C LEU A 407 1.18 12.69 8.70
N THR A 408 1.93 13.74 8.39
CA THR A 408 3.40 13.77 8.49
C THR A 408 3.94 14.04 9.90
N GLY A 409 3.10 13.96 10.93
CA GLY A 409 3.52 14.12 12.31
C GLY A 409 4.03 15.53 12.65
N VAL A 410 4.81 15.64 13.71
CA VAL A 410 5.37 16.91 14.21
C VAL A 410 6.80 17.17 13.70
N GLU A 411 7.50 16.13 13.31
CA GLU A 411 8.85 16.24 12.79
C GLU A 411 8.88 16.82 11.38
N LYS A 412 10.02 17.36 10.99
CA LYS A 412 10.19 17.94 9.65
C LYS A 412 10.26 16.83 8.63
N ALA A 413 9.20 16.68 7.83
CA ALA A 413 9.20 15.83 6.64
C ALA A 413 9.61 16.64 5.40
N ARG A 414 10.34 16.00 4.48
CA ARG A 414 10.71 16.59 3.20
C ARG A 414 9.96 15.91 2.05
N ILE A 415 9.76 16.64 0.98
CA ILE A 415 9.31 16.09 -0.29
C ILE A 415 10.55 15.55 -1.03
N VAL A 416 10.48 14.35 -1.56
CA VAL A 416 11.54 13.73 -2.36
C VAL A 416 11.39 14.22 -3.80
N GLU A 417 11.82 15.46 -4.06
CA GLU A 417 11.65 16.13 -5.37
C GLU A 417 12.41 15.39 -6.49
N GLU A 418 13.45 14.64 -6.15
CA GLU A 418 14.34 13.97 -7.10
C GLU A 418 13.67 12.78 -7.84
N VAL A 419 12.59 12.25 -7.29
CA VAL A 419 11.76 11.23 -7.96
C VAL A 419 10.57 11.85 -8.71
N LEU A 420 10.44 13.17 -8.72
CA LEU A 420 9.36 13.90 -9.38
C LEU A 420 9.81 14.44 -10.75
N ALA A 421 8.86 14.48 -11.72
CA ALA A 421 9.07 15.00 -13.08
C ALA A 421 8.60 16.44 -13.23
#